data_c5c4ecf7e6f1126a8a277dab7f2e8bb6
#
_entry.id   c5c4ecf7e6f1126a8a277dab7f2e8bb6
#
_cell.length_a   1.000
_cell.length_b   1.000
_cell.length_c   1.000
_cell.angle_alpha   90.00
_cell.angle_beta   90.00
_cell.angle_gamma   90.00
#
_symmetry.space_group_name_H-M   'P 1'
#
loop_
_entity.id
_entity.type
_entity.pdbx_description
1 polymer ?
#
loop_
_entity_poly.entity_id
_entity_poly.type
_entity_poly.pdbx_seq_one_letter_code
_entity_poly.pdbx_strand_id
1 'polypeptide(L)'
;MTTKFFTNENENTLINKFEGVLKFNQNIEFFDCLVGYFRSSGYFNVRPFLTNVPKIRILVGINVDKLLAQANNKGLDFFKNSEKTKDEFILDIKQDIAEANYDKDTELGILQFIDDLITKKIEVRAHPDKKIHAKVYIFRPNPFNEHTQATAITGSSNFTDAGLGSGSIHNYEFNVQLNDYQDVKFATDEFEKLWAESIELLPVDVQDIKKQTYLNDTVTPFELYIKVLTEYFGKNIDYDPDALGDLPDNFKKLSYQIDAVNEGFNMLLKHNGFILADVVGLGKLS
;
A
#
# COMPACT_ATOMS: atom_id res chain seq x y z
N MET A 1 -28.97 7.63 17.88
CA MET A 1 -29.33 7.92 16.47
C MET A 1 -28.24 7.38 15.60
N THR A 2 -28.54 6.42 14.76
CA THR A 2 -27.58 5.91 13.77
C THR A 2 -27.72 6.74 12.50
N THR A 3 -26.87 7.73 12.33
CA THR A 3 -26.80 8.48 11.07
C THR A 3 -26.19 7.62 9.98
N LYS A 4 -26.62 7.81 8.72
CA LYS A 4 -25.97 7.23 7.55
C LYS A 4 -24.67 7.96 7.19
N PHE A 5 -24.48 9.19 7.67
CA PHE A 5 -23.30 10.01 7.43
C PHE A 5 -22.20 9.74 8.44
N PHE A 6 -20.96 9.84 8.00
CA PHE A 6 -19.77 9.71 8.83
C PHE A 6 -18.59 10.52 8.25
N THR A 7 -17.60 10.74 9.09
CA THR A 7 -16.35 11.45 8.74
C THR A 7 -15.16 10.54 9.05
N ASN A 8 -13.97 10.90 8.59
CA ASN A 8 -12.74 10.17 8.92
C ASN A 8 -12.16 10.54 10.31
N GLU A 9 -12.99 11.00 11.23
CA GLU A 9 -12.55 11.36 12.57
C GLU A 9 -12.78 10.21 13.57
N ASN A 10 -11.85 10.07 14.49
CA ASN A 10 -11.85 9.03 15.52
C ASN A 10 -11.93 7.61 14.92
N GLU A 11 -12.87 6.80 15.40
CA GLU A 11 -13.08 5.41 14.92
C GLU A 11 -14.03 5.33 13.71
N ASN A 12 -14.48 6.45 13.16
CA ASN A 12 -15.42 6.49 12.04
C ASN A 12 -14.73 6.57 10.67
N THR A 13 -13.52 6.03 10.54
CA THR A 13 -12.78 6.03 9.29
C THR A 13 -13.44 5.18 8.22
N LEU A 14 -13.16 5.48 6.95
CA LEU A 14 -13.68 4.69 5.83
C LEU A 14 -13.21 3.24 5.91
N ILE A 15 -11.95 2.99 6.32
CA ILE A 15 -11.42 1.64 6.48
C ILE A 15 -12.19 0.84 7.56
N ASN A 16 -12.54 1.46 8.69
CA ASN A 16 -13.32 0.82 9.73
C ASN A 16 -14.76 0.51 9.27
N LYS A 17 -15.32 1.35 8.37
CA LYS A 17 -16.62 1.06 7.74
C LYS A 17 -16.53 -0.13 6.80
N PHE A 18 -15.45 -0.24 6.02
CA PHE A 18 -15.22 -1.42 5.15
C PHE A 18 -15.13 -2.70 5.98
N GLU A 19 -14.32 -2.68 7.05
CA GLU A 19 -14.22 -3.81 7.98
C GLU A 19 -15.60 -4.17 8.56
N GLY A 20 -16.35 -3.18 9.02
CA GLY A 20 -17.70 -3.38 9.57
C GLY A 20 -18.65 -4.02 8.56
N VAL A 21 -18.71 -3.51 7.32
CA VAL A 21 -19.56 -4.08 6.26
C VAL A 21 -19.20 -5.54 5.96
N LEU A 22 -17.90 -5.83 5.82
CA LEU A 22 -17.40 -7.19 5.49
C LEU A 22 -17.56 -8.17 6.64
N LYS A 23 -17.46 -7.71 7.89
CA LYS A 23 -17.66 -8.53 9.09
C LYS A 23 -19.12 -8.93 9.30
N PHE A 24 -20.04 -8.02 9.02
CA PHE A 24 -21.47 -8.25 9.24
C PHE A 24 -22.18 -8.87 8.03
N ASN A 25 -21.62 -8.75 6.82
CA ASN A 25 -22.18 -9.35 5.62
C ASN A 25 -21.16 -10.30 4.97
N GLN A 26 -21.29 -11.59 5.28
CA GLN A 26 -20.36 -12.63 4.80
C GLN A 26 -20.66 -13.12 3.37
N ASN A 27 -21.77 -12.66 2.76
CA ASN A 27 -22.20 -13.08 1.43
C ASN A 27 -21.74 -12.12 0.33
N ILE A 28 -20.77 -11.25 0.61
CA ILE A 28 -20.25 -10.32 -0.38
C ILE A 28 -19.36 -11.08 -1.35
N GLU A 29 -19.73 -11.05 -2.62
CA GLU A 29 -18.97 -11.64 -3.72
C GLU A 29 -18.22 -10.60 -4.55
N PHE A 30 -18.74 -9.37 -4.59
CA PHE A 30 -18.13 -8.26 -5.32
C PHE A 30 -17.82 -7.09 -4.38
N PHE A 31 -16.61 -6.60 -4.51
CA PHE A 31 -16.25 -5.27 -4.07
C PHE A 31 -15.93 -4.42 -5.30
N ASP A 32 -16.83 -3.50 -5.62
CA ASP A 32 -16.71 -2.59 -6.76
C ASP A 32 -16.33 -1.20 -6.28
N CYS A 33 -15.25 -0.64 -6.82
CA CYS A 33 -14.70 0.65 -6.44
C CYS A 33 -14.64 1.58 -7.65
N LEU A 34 -15.34 2.72 -7.58
CA LEU A 34 -15.30 3.79 -8.58
C LEU A 34 -14.67 5.02 -7.94
N VAL A 35 -13.44 5.36 -8.32
CA VAL A 35 -12.69 6.44 -7.69
C VAL A 35 -11.99 7.33 -8.69
N GLY A 36 -11.90 8.61 -8.36
CA GLY A 36 -11.15 9.57 -9.17
C GLY A 36 -9.65 9.40 -9.06
N TYR A 37 -9.19 8.89 -7.90
CA TYR A 37 -7.78 8.67 -7.63
C TYR A 37 -7.58 7.40 -6.80
N PHE A 38 -6.60 6.61 -7.20
CA PHE A 38 -6.24 5.33 -6.59
C PHE A 38 -4.75 5.31 -6.26
N ARG A 39 -4.40 4.77 -5.09
CA ARG A 39 -3.03 4.41 -4.75
C ARG A 39 -2.97 2.95 -4.31
N SER A 40 -1.92 2.27 -4.72
CA SER A 40 -1.67 0.88 -4.31
C SER A 40 -1.54 0.73 -2.79
N SER A 41 -0.99 1.73 -2.09
CA SER A 41 -0.92 1.78 -0.63
C SER A 41 -2.30 1.70 0.04
N GLY A 42 -3.30 2.40 -0.51
CA GLY A 42 -4.68 2.27 -0.03
C GLY A 42 -5.23 0.84 -0.17
N TYR A 43 -4.87 0.15 -1.25
CA TYR A 43 -5.25 -1.26 -1.42
C TYR A 43 -4.62 -2.16 -0.37
N PHE A 44 -3.35 -1.97 -0.03
CA PHE A 44 -2.67 -2.80 0.98
C PHE A 44 -3.40 -2.78 2.32
N ASN A 45 -3.87 -1.60 2.74
CA ASN A 45 -4.61 -1.44 3.99
C ASN A 45 -5.98 -2.13 3.98
N VAL A 46 -6.65 -2.16 2.84
CA VAL A 46 -7.99 -2.77 2.70
C VAL A 46 -7.92 -4.27 2.41
N ARG A 47 -6.85 -4.72 1.74
CA ARG A 47 -6.70 -6.10 1.27
C ARG A 47 -6.93 -7.19 2.32
N PRO A 48 -6.46 -7.06 3.57
CA PRO A 48 -6.69 -8.06 4.61
C PRO A 48 -8.19 -8.34 4.85
N PHE A 49 -9.04 -7.31 4.77
CA PHE A 49 -10.49 -7.45 4.94
C PHE A 49 -11.16 -8.10 3.73
N LEU A 50 -10.57 -7.97 2.53
CA LEU A 50 -11.09 -8.48 1.26
C LEU A 50 -10.69 -9.94 0.97
N THR A 51 -10.12 -10.67 1.93
CA THR A 51 -9.61 -12.03 1.71
C THR A 51 -10.68 -12.96 1.18
N ASN A 52 -11.89 -12.90 1.74
CA ASN A 52 -13.01 -13.76 1.39
C ASN A 52 -13.90 -13.20 0.26
N VAL A 53 -13.61 -12.00 -0.26
CA VAL A 53 -14.33 -11.43 -1.39
C VAL A 53 -13.78 -12.02 -2.68
N PRO A 54 -14.56 -12.76 -3.47
CA PRO A 54 -14.05 -13.44 -4.65
C PRO A 54 -13.58 -12.50 -5.75
N LYS A 55 -14.24 -11.35 -5.92
CA LYS A 55 -13.99 -10.43 -7.03
C LYS A 55 -13.88 -8.99 -6.55
N ILE A 56 -12.77 -8.36 -6.87
CA ILE A 56 -12.49 -6.96 -6.57
C ILE A 56 -12.32 -6.24 -7.90
N ARG A 57 -13.12 -5.18 -8.13
CA ARG A 57 -13.08 -4.40 -9.36
C ARG A 57 -12.86 -2.93 -9.04
N ILE A 58 -11.83 -2.35 -9.59
CA ILE A 58 -11.47 -0.94 -9.39
C ILE A 58 -11.53 -0.21 -10.72
N LEU A 59 -12.41 0.76 -10.83
CA LEU A 59 -12.50 1.66 -11.95
C LEU A 59 -11.95 3.03 -11.55
N VAL A 60 -10.85 3.41 -12.18
CA VAL A 60 -10.08 4.61 -11.84
C VAL A 60 -10.36 5.72 -12.84
N GLY A 61 -10.53 6.93 -12.33
CA GLY A 61 -10.43 8.14 -13.13
C GLY A 61 -8.95 8.45 -13.40
N ILE A 62 -8.63 8.74 -14.64
CA ILE A 62 -7.30 9.22 -14.99
C ILE A 62 -7.23 10.71 -14.68
N ASN A 63 -6.09 11.19 -14.17
CA ASN A 63 -5.88 12.62 -13.99
C ASN A 63 -5.66 13.28 -15.37
N VAL A 64 -6.76 13.43 -16.11
CA VAL A 64 -6.79 13.94 -17.48
C VAL A 64 -6.14 15.32 -17.57
N ASP A 65 -6.16 16.13 -16.51
CA ASP A 65 -5.59 17.48 -16.55
C ASP A 65 -4.06 17.46 -16.58
N LYS A 66 -3.43 16.53 -15.81
CA LYS A 66 -1.98 16.31 -15.87
C LYS A 66 -1.57 15.78 -17.25
N LEU A 67 -2.37 14.91 -17.81
CA LEU A 67 -2.16 14.26 -19.09
C LEU A 67 -2.36 15.22 -20.26
N LEU A 68 -3.41 16.05 -20.23
CA LEU A 68 -3.65 17.10 -21.22
C LEU A 68 -2.52 18.13 -21.21
N ALA A 69 -2.03 18.51 -20.03
CA ALA A 69 -0.90 19.44 -19.93
C ALA A 69 0.39 18.84 -20.53
N GLN A 70 0.65 17.55 -20.30
CA GLN A 70 1.80 16.85 -20.86
C GLN A 70 1.66 16.61 -22.38
N ALA A 71 0.46 16.25 -22.85
CA ALA A 71 0.17 16.04 -24.26
C ALA A 71 0.23 17.34 -25.05
N ASN A 72 -0.33 18.44 -24.53
CA ASN A 72 -0.25 19.76 -25.14
C ASN A 72 1.20 20.25 -25.25
N ASN A 73 2.02 19.97 -24.24
CA ASN A 73 3.45 20.30 -24.27
C ASN A 73 4.23 19.47 -25.31
N LYS A 74 3.70 18.31 -25.70
CA LYS A 74 4.32 17.39 -26.68
C LYS A 74 3.65 17.44 -28.06
N GLY A 75 2.61 18.28 -28.27
CA GLY A 75 1.89 18.39 -29.53
C GLY A 75 1.13 17.12 -29.96
N LEU A 76 0.68 16.30 -28.99
CA LEU A 76 0.04 15.00 -29.21
C LEU A 76 -1.47 15.07 -28.96
N ASP A 77 -2.25 14.45 -29.87
CA ASP A 77 -3.71 14.29 -29.72
C ASP A 77 -4.01 13.19 -28.70
N PHE A 78 -4.54 13.57 -27.54
CA PHE A 78 -4.71 12.70 -26.38
C PHE A 78 -5.92 11.75 -26.46
N PHE A 79 -6.96 12.14 -27.19
CA PHE A 79 -8.30 11.54 -27.07
C PHE A 79 -8.52 10.17 -27.75
N LYS A 80 -7.50 9.48 -28.25
CA LYS A 80 -7.71 8.24 -29.02
C LYS A 80 -6.76 7.08 -28.75
N ASN A 81 -5.95 7.11 -27.68
CA ASN A 81 -4.95 6.06 -27.53
C ASN A 81 -5.04 5.33 -26.17
N SER A 82 -5.65 4.14 -26.19
CA SER A 82 -5.79 3.26 -25.04
C SER A 82 -4.45 2.81 -24.45
N GLU A 83 -3.39 2.72 -25.28
CA GLU A 83 -2.05 2.34 -24.82
C GLU A 83 -1.42 3.41 -23.93
N LYS A 84 -1.59 4.68 -24.28
CA LYS A 84 -1.06 5.77 -23.42
C LYS A 84 -1.73 5.82 -22.03
N THR A 85 -3.00 5.51 -21.95
CA THR A 85 -3.73 5.42 -20.68
C THR A 85 -3.15 4.35 -19.77
N LYS A 86 -2.78 3.20 -20.36
CA LYS A 86 -2.13 2.11 -19.62
C LYS A 86 -0.74 2.49 -19.15
N ASP A 87 0.08 3.04 -20.05
CA ASP A 87 1.47 3.42 -19.76
C ASP A 87 1.55 4.40 -18.59
N GLU A 88 0.59 5.33 -18.49
CA GLU A 88 0.56 6.32 -17.43
C GLU A 88 0.12 5.75 -16.09
N PHE A 89 -0.87 4.88 -16.09
CA PHE A 89 -1.26 4.18 -14.86
C PHE A 89 -0.12 3.28 -14.36
N ILE A 90 0.60 2.61 -15.26
CA ILE A 90 1.78 1.81 -14.92
C ILE A 90 2.89 2.69 -14.35
N LEU A 91 3.08 3.89 -14.91
CA LEU A 91 4.04 4.86 -14.38
C LEU A 91 3.64 5.34 -12.97
N ASP A 92 2.36 5.61 -12.73
CA ASP A 92 1.87 6.01 -11.40
C ASP A 92 2.09 4.89 -10.37
N ILE A 93 1.82 3.62 -10.73
CA ILE A 93 2.11 2.47 -9.85
C ILE A 93 3.62 2.35 -9.58
N LYS A 94 4.47 2.46 -10.59
CA LYS A 94 5.93 2.41 -10.41
C LYS A 94 6.42 3.54 -9.50
N GLN A 95 5.86 4.71 -9.64
CA GLN A 95 6.18 5.85 -8.78
C GLN A 95 5.70 5.62 -7.35
N ASP A 96 4.48 5.11 -7.14
CA ASP A 96 3.95 4.74 -5.83
C ASP A 96 4.86 3.71 -5.14
N ILE A 97 5.33 2.70 -5.88
CA ILE A 97 6.28 1.69 -5.38
C ILE A 97 7.62 2.33 -5.01
N ALA A 98 8.14 3.22 -5.84
CA ALA A 98 9.43 3.88 -5.62
C ALA A 98 9.40 4.87 -4.45
N GLU A 99 8.25 5.51 -4.19
CA GLU A 99 8.03 6.46 -3.10
C GLU A 99 7.58 5.80 -1.80
N ALA A 100 7.20 4.51 -1.83
CA ALA A 100 6.76 3.78 -0.65
C ALA A 100 7.87 3.66 0.40
N ASN A 101 7.49 3.69 1.67
CA ASN A 101 8.42 3.42 2.76
C ASN A 101 9.01 2.02 2.60
N TYR A 102 10.32 1.92 2.83
CA TYR A 102 11.04 0.67 2.69
C TYR A 102 10.91 -0.14 3.99
N ASP A 103 9.81 -0.82 4.15
CA ASP A 103 9.54 -1.74 5.25
C ASP A 103 8.91 -3.04 4.73
N LYS A 104 8.94 -4.06 5.58
CA LYS A 104 8.49 -5.41 5.22
C LYS A 104 7.00 -5.48 4.87
N ASP A 105 6.17 -4.74 5.58
CA ASP A 105 4.71 -4.81 5.40
C ASP A 105 4.30 -4.14 4.10
N THR A 106 4.91 -3.00 3.77
CA THR A 106 4.73 -2.33 2.48
C THR A 106 5.18 -3.21 1.32
N GLU A 107 6.35 -3.86 1.43
CA GLU A 107 6.86 -4.77 0.40
C GLU A 107 5.92 -5.96 0.19
N LEU A 108 5.48 -6.61 1.26
CA LEU A 108 4.50 -7.71 1.17
C LEU A 108 3.18 -7.25 0.56
N GLY A 109 2.73 -6.05 0.90
CA GLY A 109 1.53 -5.45 0.32
C GLY A 109 1.64 -5.23 -1.19
N ILE A 110 2.78 -4.73 -1.66
CA ILE A 110 3.06 -4.55 -3.09
C ILE A 110 3.07 -5.90 -3.82
N LEU A 111 3.77 -6.90 -3.28
CA LEU A 111 3.83 -8.24 -3.87
C LEU A 111 2.43 -8.87 -3.93
N GLN A 112 1.63 -8.73 -2.88
CA GLN A 112 0.25 -9.21 -2.85
C GLN A 112 -0.63 -8.50 -3.88
N PHE A 113 -0.49 -7.19 -4.06
CA PHE A 113 -1.23 -6.45 -5.08
C PHE A 113 -0.90 -6.94 -6.50
N ILE A 114 0.38 -7.14 -6.78
CA ILE A 114 0.84 -7.68 -8.07
C ILE A 114 0.28 -9.09 -8.30
N ASP A 115 0.34 -9.96 -7.28
CA ASP A 115 -0.19 -11.33 -7.36
C ASP A 115 -1.71 -11.32 -7.57
N ASP A 116 -2.44 -10.48 -6.85
CA ASP A 116 -3.89 -10.34 -7.01
C ASP A 116 -4.29 -9.83 -8.41
N LEU A 117 -3.46 -9.00 -9.05
CA LEU A 117 -3.64 -8.59 -10.46
C LEU A 117 -3.37 -9.75 -11.43
N ILE A 118 -2.28 -10.49 -11.23
CA ILE A 118 -1.91 -11.65 -12.08
C ILE A 118 -2.96 -12.75 -11.98
N THR A 119 -3.44 -13.06 -10.77
CA THR A 119 -4.46 -14.08 -10.52
C THR A 119 -5.89 -13.63 -10.86
N LYS A 120 -6.06 -12.37 -11.27
CA LYS A 120 -7.36 -11.75 -11.56
C LYS A 120 -8.34 -11.74 -10.38
N LYS A 121 -7.83 -11.79 -9.16
CA LYS A 121 -8.63 -11.49 -7.97
C LYS A 121 -9.06 -10.04 -7.96
N ILE A 122 -8.15 -9.15 -8.34
CA ILE A 122 -8.42 -7.74 -8.59
C ILE A 122 -8.37 -7.47 -10.09
N GLU A 123 -9.36 -6.73 -10.59
CA GLU A 123 -9.34 -6.15 -11.92
C GLU A 123 -9.32 -4.63 -11.79
N VAL A 124 -8.36 -3.99 -12.42
CA VAL A 124 -8.28 -2.53 -12.50
C VAL A 124 -8.54 -2.09 -13.91
N ARG A 125 -9.45 -1.15 -14.08
CA ARG A 125 -9.78 -0.52 -15.35
C ARG A 125 -9.71 0.99 -15.27
N ALA A 126 -9.43 1.63 -16.39
CA ALA A 126 -9.48 3.06 -16.53
C ALA A 126 -10.48 3.48 -17.60
N HIS A 127 -11.20 4.57 -17.37
CA HIS A 127 -12.14 5.09 -18.36
C HIS A 127 -11.39 6.03 -19.32
N PRO A 128 -11.42 5.77 -20.65
CA PRO A 128 -10.60 6.52 -21.61
C PRO A 128 -11.10 7.96 -21.83
N ASP A 129 -12.42 8.19 -21.77
CA ASP A 129 -13.02 9.44 -22.22
C ASP A 129 -13.68 10.28 -21.13
N LYS A 130 -14.01 9.67 -19.98
CA LYS A 130 -14.72 10.37 -18.90
C LYS A 130 -13.79 10.76 -17.77
N LYS A 131 -13.82 12.00 -17.34
CA LYS A 131 -13.21 12.45 -16.10
C LYS A 131 -14.00 11.89 -14.91
N ILE A 132 -13.62 10.73 -14.42
CA ILE A 132 -14.23 10.15 -13.24
C ILE A 132 -13.65 10.86 -12.01
N HIS A 133 -14.51 11.52 -11.25
CA HIS A 133 -14.17 12.11 -9.95
C HIS A 133 -15.10 11.59 -8.84
N ALA A 134 -15.88 10.56 -9.14
CA ALA A 134 -16.70 9.86 -8.16
C ALA A 134 -15.84 9.15 -7.11
N LYS A 135 -16.40 8.89 -5.95
CA LYS A 135 -15.86 8.04 -4.90
C LYS A 135 -17.03 7.19 -4.41
N VAL A 136 -17.15 6.00 -4.99
CA VAL A 136 -18.24 5.06 -4.70
C VAL A 136 -17.64 3.67 -4.47
N TYR A 137 -18.03 3.06 -3.38
CA TYR A 137 -17.59 1.73 -2.93
C TYR A 137 -18.82 0.87 -2.75
N ILE A 138 -18.93 -0.25 -3.48
CA ILE A 138 -20.11 -1.11 -3.50
C ILE A 138 -19.72 -2.50 -3.03
N PHE A 139 -20.39 -2.98 -2.00
CA PHE A 139 -20.26 -4.32 -1.45
C PHE A 139 -21.57 -5.07 -1.72
N ARG A 140 -21.52 -6.10 -2.55
CA ARG A 140 -22.72 -6.80 -2.97
C ARG A 140 -22.55 -8.29 -3.16
N PRO A 141 -23.61 -9.10 -2.93
CA PRO A 141 -23.63 -10.50 -3.31
C PRO A 141 -23.88 -10.67 -4.82
N ASN A 142 -23.84 -11.93 -5.26
CA ASN A 142 -24.26 -12.32 -6.60
C ASN A 142 -25.15 -13.59 -6.52
N PRO A 143 -26.42 -13.55 -6.94
CA PRO A 143 -27.11 -12.40 -7.51
C PRO A 143 -27.45 -11.30 -6.48
N PHE A 144 -27.46 -10.05 -6.92
CA PHE A 144 -27.94 -8.92 -6.14
C PHE A 144 -29.40 -8.61 -6.49
N ASN A 145 -30.27 -8.61 -5.51
CA ASN A 145 -31.71 -8.34 -5.66
C ASN A 145 -32.29 -7.69 -4.37
N GLU A 146 -33.57 -7.34 -4.38
CA GLU A 146 -34.25 -6.65 -3.26
C GLU A 146 -34.29 -7.42 -1.94
N HIS A 147 -34.02 -8.74 -1.96
CA HIS A 147 -34.01 -9.61 -0.79
C HIS A 147 -32.60 -9.86 -0.26
N THR A 148 -31.58 -9.32 -0.92
CA THR A 148 -30.17 -9.49 -0.52
C THR A 148 -29.61 -8.22 0.07
N GLN A 149 -28.75 -8.39 1.07
CA GLN A 149 -28.06 -7.26 1.70
C GLN A 149 -26.87 -6.82 0.86
N ALA A 150 -26.80 -5.51 0.62
CA ALA A 150 -25.68 -4.87 -0.03
C ALA A 150 -25.47 -3.46 0.55
N THR A 151 -24.31 -2.90 0.33
CA THR A 151 -23.96 -1.58 0.84
C THR A 151 -23.24 -0.77 -0.23
N ALA A 152 -23.63 0.48 -0.40
CA ALA A 152 -22.86 1.46 -1.13
C ALA A 152 -22.37 2.56 -0.18
N ILE A 153 -21.09 2.94 -0.28
CA ILE A 153 -20.53 4.07 0.44
C ILE A 153 -20.07 5.09 -0.60
N THR A 154 -20.42 6.35 -0.40
CA THR A 154 -20.00 7.44 -1.27
C THR A 154 -19.69 8.70 -0.48
N GLY A 155 -18.89 9.59 -1.05
CA GLY A 155 -18.52 10.85 -0.40
C GLY A 155 -17.28 11.49 -1.02
N SER A 156 -16.43 12.07 -0.20
CA SER A 156 -15.22 12.75 -0.65
C SER A 156 -13.96 11.86 -0.68
N SER A 157 -13.97 10.72 0.02
CA SER A 157 -12.82 9.84 0.23
C SER A 157 -12.36 9.12 -1.04
N ASN A 158 -11.12 9.34 -1.49
CA ASN A 158 -10.47 8.53 -2.52
C ASN A 158 -9.90 7.23 -1.93
N PHE A 159 -9.54 6.29 -2.81
CA PHE A 159 -8.92 5.02 -2.40
C PHE A 159 -7.41 5.17 -2.19
N THR A 160 -7.07 5.93 -1.15
CA THR A 160 -5.71 6.27 -0.72
C THR A 160 -5.63 6.19 0.79
N ASP A 161 -4.44 6.10 1.37
CA ASP A 161 -4.25 6.07 2.83
C ASP A 161 -4.94 7.25 3.53
N ALA A 162 -4.76 8.46 2.98
CA ALA A 162 -5.38 9.67 3.52
C ALA A 162 -6.92 9.65 3.42
N GLY A 163 -7.47 9.13 2.31
CA GLY A 163 -8.92 9.02 2.11
C GLY A 163 -9.55 7.91 2.93
N LEU A 164 -8.85 6.80 3.15
CA LEU A 164 -9.29 5.68 3.99
C LEU A 164 -9.22 6.01 5.48
N GLY A 165 -8.38 6.99 5.87
CA GLY A 165 -8.11 7.31 7.26
C GLY A 165 -7.23 6.27 7.95
N SER A 166 -6.36 5.57 7.18
CA SER A 166 -5.46 4.55 7.69
C SER A 166 -4.07 5.08 8.06
N GLY A 167 -3.71 6.28 7.60
CA GLY A 167 -2.42 6.92 7.87
C GLY A 167 -2.43 7.81 9.10
N SER A 168 -1.24 8.23 9.56
CA SER A 168 -1.06 9.21 10.64
C SER A 168 -1.53 10.62 10.24
N ILE A 169 -1.54 10.92 8.95
CA ILE A 169 -2.06 12.16 8.36
C ILE A 169 -3.21 11.76 7.44
N HIS A 170 -4.41 12.24 7.75
CA HIS A 170 -5.60 11.97 6.96
C HIS A 170 -6.36 13.27 6.68
N ASN A 171 -7.11 13.26 5.58
CA ASN A 171 -7.99 14.37 5.25
C ASN A 171 -9.25 14.35 6.13
N TYR A 172 -9.84 15.52 6.34
CA TYR A 172 -11.23 15.56 6.78
C TYR A 172 -12.13 15.14 5.61
N GLU A 173 -12.81 14.02 5.77
CA GLU A 173 -13.64 13.45 4.72
C GLU A 173 -15.09 13.36 5.21
N PHE A 174 -16.05 13.48 4.29
CA PHE A 174 -17.46 13.39 4.59
C PHE A 174 -18.11 12.36 3.66
N ASN A 175 -18.63 11.29 4.25
CA ASN A 175 -19.15 10.13 3.54
C ASN A 175 -20.55 9.76 4.01
N VAL A 176 -21.26 8.98 3.21
CA VAL A 176 -22.57 8.40 3.53
C VAL A 176 -22.57 6.92 3.19
N GLN A 177 -23.15 6.11 4.07
CA GLN A 177 -23.38 4.68 3.85
C GLN A 177 -24.85 4.44 3.53
N LEU A 178 -25.11 3.80 2.42
CA LEU A 178 -26.43 3.51 1.87
C LEU A 178 -26.62 1.99 1.80
N ASN A 179 -27.73 1.50 2.34
CA ASN A 179 -28.06 0.07 2.36
C ASN A 179 -29.44 -0.20 1.68
N ASP A 180 -30.14 0.85 1.25
CA ASP A 180 -31.42 0.69 0.58
C ASP A 180 -31.20 0.13 -0.83
N TYR A 181 -32.00 -0.87 -1.19
CA TYR A 181 -31.87 -1.58 -2.46
C TYR A 181 -31.80 -0.65 -3.67
N GLN A 182 -32.68 0.37 -3.73
CA GLN A 182 -32.75 1.29 -4.86
C GLN A 182 -31.46 2.12 -5.02
N ASP A 183 -30.88 2.57 -3.90
CA ASP A 183 -29.64 3.35 -3.91
C ASP A 183 -28.45 2.50 -4.35
N VAL A 184 -28.32 1.28 -3.79
CA VAL A 184 -27.25 0.36 -4.15
C VAL A 184 -27.39 -0.12 -5.58
N LYS A 185 -28.64 -0.38 -6.03
CA LYS A 185 -28.92 -0.77 -7.41
C LYS A 185 -28.52 0.32 -8.39
N PHE A 186 -28.87 1.56 -8.12
CA PHE A 186 -28.46 2.69 -8.96
C PHE A 186 -26.93 2.79 -9.06
N ALA A 187 -26.23 2.72 -7.91
CA ALA A 187 -24.77 2.76 -7.89
C ALA A 187 -24.15 1.59 -8.67
N THR A 188 -24.73 0.39 -8.56
CA THR A 188 -24.28 -0.80 -9.28
C THR A 188 -24.53 -0.67 -10.79
N ASP A 189 -25.70 -0.23 -11.20
CA ASP A 189 -26.05 -0.07 -12.62
C ASP A 189 -25.12 0.97 -13.30
N GLU A 190 -24.84 2.10 -12.65
CA GLU A 190 -23.91 3.11 -13.16
C GLU A 190 -22.47 2.59 -13.19
N PHE A 191 -22.04 1.84 -12.17
CA PHE A 191 -20.73 1.19 -12.19
C PHE A 191 -20.59 0.22 -13.36
N GLU A 192 -21.55 -0.68 -13.56
CA GLU A 192 -21.53 -1.67 -14.66
C GLU A 192 -21.47 -1.00 -16.04
N LYS A 193 -22.22 0.07 -16.23
CA LYS A 193 -22.19 0.86 -17.47
C LYS A 193 -20.80 1.44 -17.73
N LEU A 194 -20.20 2.10 -16.73
CA LEU A 194 -18.86 2.66 -16.86
C LEU A 194 -17.79 1.58 -17.02
N TRP A 195 -17.97 0.45 -16.33
CA TRP A 195 -17.09 -0.71 -16.42
C TRP A 195 -17.06 -1.31 -17.82
N ALA A 196 -18.21 -1.41 -18.47
CA ALA A 196 -18.32 -1.93 -19.84
C ALA A 196 -17.63 -1.02 -20.88
N GLU A 197 -17.58 0.29 -20.63
CA GLU A 197 -16.95 1.29 -21.51
C GLU A 197 -15.44 1.48 -21.19
N SER A 198 -14.92 0.83 -20.14
CA SER A 198 -13.56 1.05 -19.63
C SER A 198 -12.52 0.12 -20.26
N ILE A 199 -11.24 0.49 -20.13
CA ILE A 199 -10.10 -0.25 -20.65
C ILE A 199 -9.48 -1.08 -19.53
N GLU A 200 -9.33 -2.37 -19.75
CA GLU A 200 -8.69 -3.29 -18.82
C GLU A 200 -7.15 -3.11 -18.84
N LEU A 201 -6.57 -3.12 -17.65
CA LEU A 201 -5.13 -3.27 -17.47
C LEU A 201 -4.79 -4.75 -17.49
N LEU A 202 -3.97 -5.16 -18.47
CA LEU A 202 -3.65 -6.56 -18.67
C LEU A 202 -2.58 -7.05 -17.66
N PRO A 203 -2.64 -8.33 -17.22
CA PRO A 203 -1.62 -8.92 -16.36
C PRO A 203 -0.20 -8.87 -16.95
N VAL A 204 -0.06 -8.81 -18.28
CA VAL A 204 1.23 -8.69 -18.96
C VAL A 204 1.92 -7.37 -18.64
N ASP A 205 1.14 -6.29 -18.58
CA ASP A 205 1.65 -4.95 -18.23
C ASP A 205 2.20 -4.94 -16.78
N VAL A 206 1.58 -5.74 -15.90
CA VAL A 206 1.98 -5.88 -14.49
C VAL A 206 3.24 -6.72 -14.32
N GLN A 207 3.45 -7.76 -15.13
CA GLN A 207 4.68 -8.56 -15.11
C GLN A 207 5.90 -7.72 -15.48
N ASP A 208 5.74 -6.74 -16.36
CA ASP A 208 6.82 -5.83 -16.71
C ASP A 208 7.13 -4.84 -15.57
N ILE A 209 6.13 -4.44 -14.78
CA ILE A 209 6.35 -3.67 -13.54
C ILE A 209 7.27 -4.46 -12.60
N LYS A 210 6.99 -5.75 -12.37
CA LYS A 210 7.80 -6.61 -11.49
C LYS A 210 9.25 -6.71 -11.95
N LYS A 211 9.48 -6.87 -13.26
CA LYS A 211 10.83 -6.94 -13.84
C LYS A 211 11.60 -5.62 -13.80
N GLN A 212 10.90 -4.50 -13.84
CA GLN A 212 11.51 -3.16 -13.93
C GLN A 212 11.62 -2.47 -12.56
N THR A 213 11.10 -3.09 -11.49
CA THR A 213 11.25 -2.64 -10.12
C THR A 213 12.26 -3.53 -9.38
N TYR A 214 12.58 -3.18 -8.15
CA TYR A 214 13.43 -3.98 -7.27
C TYR A 214 12.74 -5.27 -6.76
N LEU A 215 11.48 -5.48 -7.11
CA LEU A 215 10.71 -6.65 -6.70
C LEU A 215 11.12 -7.86 -7.55
N ASN A 216 11.83 -8.81 -6.98
CA ASN A 216 12.13 -10.08 -7.63
C ASN A 216 11.61 -11.26 -6.81
N ASP A 217 11.49 -12.43 -7.46
CA ASP A 217 10.84 -13.62 -6.88
C ASP A 217 11.73 -14.41 -5.92
N THR A 218 13.02 -14.11 -5.87
CA THR A 218 13.99 -14.94 -5.15
C THR A 218 14.45 -14.34 -3.82
N VAL A 219 14.69 -13.05 -3.81
CA VAL A 219 15.12 -12.33 -2.59
C VAL A 219 14.57 -10.92 -2.65
N THR A 220 13.79 -10.55 -1.67
CA THR A 220 13.27 -9.19 -1.57
C THR A 220 14.37 -8.24 -1.09
N PRO A 221 14.31 -6.94 -1.41
CA PRO A 221 15.26 -5.96 -0.88
C PRO A 221 15.30 -5.92 0.64
N PHE A 222 14.17 -6.15 1.31
CA PHE A 222 14.12 -6.24 2.77
C PHE A 222 14.88 -7.46 3.28
N GLU A 223 14.68 -8.64 2.69
CA GLU A 223 15.43 -9.85 3.04
C GLU A 223 16.92 -9.69 2.78
N LEU A 224 17.30 -9.05 1.66
CA LEU A 224 18.69 -8.73 1.37
C LEU A 224 19.28 -7.77 2.42
N TYR A 225 18.53 -6.74 2.79
CA TYR A 225 18.93 -5.79 3.85
C TYR A 225 19.12 -6.49 5.18
N ILE A 226 18.17 -7.32 5.61
CA ILE A 226 18.28 -8.11 6.85
C ILE A 226 19.46 -9.08 6.77
N LYS A 227 19.67 -9.74 5.62
CA LYS A 227 20.81 -10.64 5.43
C LYS A 227 22.15 -9.89 5.57
N VAL A 228 22.27 -8.72 4.95
CA VAL A 228 23.46 -7.88 5.06
C VAL A 228 23.67 -7.46 6.50
N LEU A 229 22.63 -7.00 7.21
CA LEU A 229 22.72 -6.67 8.63
C LEU A 229 23.13 -7.88 9.47
N THR A 230 22.55 -9.04 9.22
CA THR A 230 22.89 -10.27 9.96
C THR A 230 24.31 -10.72 9.70
N GLU A 231 24.81 -10.61 8.48
CA GLU A 231 26.20 -10.95 8.17
C GLU A 231 27.21 -9.90 8.71
N TYR A 232 26.80 -8.63 8.70
CA TYR A 232 27.67 -7.54 9.15
C TYR A 232 27.70 -7.42 10.67
N PHE A 233 26.55 -7.53 11.33
CA PHE A 233 26.40 -7.36 12.78
C PHE A 233 26.19 -8.67 13.55
N GLY A 234 25.73 -9.73 12.88
CA GLY A 234 25.37 -11.02 13.52
C GLY A 234 26.56 -11.91 13.90
N LYS A 235 27.77 -11.53 13.53
CA LYS A 235 29.00 -12.16 14.02
C LYS A 235 29.53 -11.41 15.24
N ASN A 236 28.60 -11.05 16.13
CA ASN A 236 29.04 -10.54 17.42
C ASN A 236 29.79 -11.67 18.18
N ILE A 237 31.01 -11.39 18.54
CA ILE A 237 31.69 -12.17 19.54
C ILE A 237 30.84 -12.02 20.79
N ASP A 238 30.37 -13.14 21.34
CA ASP A 238 29.80 -13.18 22.68
C ASP A 238 30.91 -12.89 23.69
N TYR A 239 31.36 -11.64 23.71
CA TYR A 239 32.23 -11.17 24.81
C TYR A 239 31.30 -10.87 25.98
N ASP A 240 31.31 -11.78 26.94
CA ASP A 240 30.66 -11.56 28.22
C ASP A 240 31.71 -10.98 29.20
N PRO A 241 31.65 -9.67 29.50
CA PRO A 241 32.58 -9.05 30.43
C PRO A 241 32.43 -9.57 31.87
N ASP A 242 31.31 -10.29 32.18
CA ASP A 242 31.13 -10.92 33.51
C ASP A 242 31.87 -12.26 33.63
N ALA A 243 32.17 -12.91 32.50
CA ALA A 243 32.90 -14.18 32.54
C ALA A 243 34.37 -14.09 32.87
N LEU A 244 34.99 -12.92 32.69
CA LEU A 244 36.45 -12.76 32.82
C LEU A 244 36.93 -11.98 34.07
N GLY A 245 36.02 -11.37 34.85
CA GLY A 245 36.38 -10.71 36.11
C GLY A 245 37.36 -9.51 36.02
N ASP A 246 37.61 -9.01 34.82
CA ASP A 246 38.73 -8.07 34.55
C ASP A 246 38.36 -6.59 34.65
N LEU A 247 37.17 -6.25 35.09
CA LEU A 247 36.77 -4.85 35.23
C LEU A 247 37.02 -4.37 36.67
N PRO A 248 37.66 -3.20 36.87
CA PRO A 248 37.86 -2.62 38.21
C PRO A 248 36.52 -2.40 38.93
N ASP A 249 36.54 -2.55 40.26
CA ASP A 249 35.44 -2.22 41.13
C ASP A 249 34.97 -0.76 40.87
N ASN A 250 33.70 -0.53 40.61
CA ASN A 250 33.07 0.74 40.27
C ASN A 250 33.04 1.13 38.78
N PHE A 251 33.38 0.25 37.85
CA PHE A 251 33.20 0.52 36.42
C PHE A 251 31.74 0.31 36.02
N LYS A 252 31.10 1.34 35.44
CA LYS A 252 29.75 1.18 34.87
C LYS A 252 29.84 0.50 33.51
N LYS A 253 29.30 -0.71 33.40
CA LYS A 253 29.17 -1.40 32.15
C LYS A 253 28.08 -0.69 31.29
N LEU A 254 28.49 -0.13 30.19
CA LEU A 254 27.59 0.50 29.24
C LEU A 254 27.55 -0.38 27.97
N SER A 255 26.36 -0.85 27.58
CA SER A 255 26.22 -1.80 26.48
C SER A 255 26.87 -1.33 25.18
N TYR A 256 26.76 -0.05 24.83
CA TYR A 256 27.38 0.49 23.63
C TYR A 256 28.91 0.47 23.65
N GLN A 257 29.55 0.52 24.83
CA GLN A 257 31.02 0.40 24.96
C GLN A 257 31.46 -1.05 24.75
N ILE A 258 30.71 -2.00 25.27
CA ILE A 258 30.93 -3.44 25.05
C ILE A 258 30.78 -3.77 23.56
N ASP A 259 29.76 -3.26 22.93
CA ASP A 259 29.49 -3.42 21.48
C ASP A 259 30.66 -2.83 20.66
N ALA A 260 31.11 -1.62 21.01
CA ALA A 260 32.25 -0.98 20.34
C ALA A 260 33.55 -1.75 20.48
N VAL A 261 33.85 -2.35 21.67
CA VAL A 261 35.02 -3.20 21.90
C VAL A 261 34.93 -4.47 21.06
N ASN A 262 33.76 -5.13 21.05
CA ASN A 262 33.55 -6.36 20.30
C ASN A 262 33.69 -6.11 18.79
N GLU A 263 33.10 -5.04 18.28
CA GLU A 263 33.20 -4.66 16.88
C GLU A 263 34.64 -4.26 16.50
N GLY A 264 35.30 -3.47 17.36
CA GLY A 264 36.69 -3.09 17.18
C GLY A 264 37.64 -4.30 17.15
N PHE A 265 37.41 -5.27 18.02
CA PHE A 265 38.21 -6.51 18.05
C PHE A 265 37.98 -7.35 16.76
N ASN A 266 36.76 -7.47 16.30
CA ASN A 266 36.44 -8.14 15.04
C ASN A 266 37.10 -7.46 13.84
N MET A 267 37.06 -6.13 13.80
CA MET A 267 37.70 -5.35 12.74
C MET A 267 39.22 -5.52 12.78
N LEU A 268 39.82 -5.56 13.98
CA LEU A 268 41.25 -5.79 14.17
C LEU A 268 41.65 -7.15 13.61
N LEU A 269 40.93 -8.20 13.93
CA LEU A 269 41.19 -9.56 13.42
C LEU A 269 41.04 -9.68 11.92
N LYS A 270 40.07 -8.98 11.35
CA LYS A 270 39.72 -9.08 9.93
C LYS A 270 40.57 -8.18 9.03
N HIS A 271 40.91 -6.99 9.50
CA HIS A 271 41.54 -5.93 8.71
C HIS A 271 42.88 -5.44 9.26
N ASN A 272 43.39 -6.05 10.34
CA ASN A 272 44.61 -5.64 11.02
C ASN A 272 44.62 -4.20 11.56
N GLY A 273 43.46 -3.59 11.73
CA GLY A 273 43.30 -2.25 12.25
C GLY A 273 41.88 -1.70 12.02
N PHE A 274 41.47 -0.72 12.81
CA PHE A 274 40.24 0.01 12.68
C PHE A 274 40.36 1.43 13.23
N ILE A 275 39.44 2.30 12.85
CA ILE A 275 39.32 3.66 13.37
C ILE A 275 38.04 3.74 14.21
N LEU A 276 38.19 4.00 15.51
CA LEU A 276 37.06 4.26 16.39
C LEU A 276 36.65 5.73 16.26
N ALA A 277 35.65 6.01 15.43
CA ALA A 277 35.08 7.34 15.22
C ALA A 277 33.79 7.47 16.04
N ASP A 278 33.93 7.92 17.27
CA ASP A 278 32.83 8.11 18.20
C ASP A 278 32.71 9.56 18.65
N VAL A 279 31.50 9.94 19.13
CA VAL A 279 31.23 11.31 19.60
C VAL A 279 32.04 11.59 20.89
N VAL A 280 32.53 12.82 21.02
CA VAL A 280 33.28 13.26 22.22
C VAL A 280 32.37 13.17 23.45
N GLY A 281 32.83 12.50 24.50
CA GLY A 281 32.13 12.36 25.79
C GLY A 281 31.50 10.98 26.04
N LEU A 282 31.58 10.04 25.10
CA LEU A 282 31.08 8.66 25.28
C LEU A 282 32.07 7.73 26.00
N GLY A 283 33.11 8.27 26.65
CA GLY A 283 34.05 7.49 27.46
C GLY A 283 34.97 6.59 26.66
N LYS A 284 35.73 7.16 25.72
CA LYS A 284 36.78 6.43 25.01
C LYS A 284 37.80 5.95 26.00
N LEU A 285 38.06 4.66 26.04
CA LEU A 285 39.18 4.09 26.79
C LEU A 285 40.49 4.68 26.25
N SER A 286 41.24 5.33 27.10
CA SER A 286 42.60 5.77 26.84
C SER A 286 43.57 4.60 26.89
#